data_7d3b2c4783e5ca63c53021181491906b
#
_entry.id   7d3b2c4783e5ca63c53021181491906b
#
_cell.length_a   1.000
_cell.length_b   1.000
_cell.length_c   1.000
_cell.angle_alpha   90.00
_cell.angle_beta   90.00
_cell.angle_gamma   90.00
#
_symmetry.space_group_name_H-M   'P 1'
#
loop_
_entity.id
_entity.type
_entity.pdbx_description
1 polymer ?
#
loop_
_entity_poly.entity_id
_entity_poly.type
_entity_poly.pdbx_seq_one_letter_code
_entity_poly.pdbx_strand_id
1 'polypeptide(L)'
;MKSGLISLLKGETTISSITSRIYVTRAPQTATMPYIVIELTDTEEFGSLDGTGALRRVTFAIDCQSDLSTEAEDLGEAVREFIDDYTGAAGTYTIDAVNLQQEVSDYDPPKDASEKGTHTVTLLVDIFYQAT
;
A
#
# COMPACT_ATOMS: atom_id res chain seq x y z
N MET A 1 -7.95 -9.47 -1.85
CA MET A 1 -6.57 -9.14 -1.38
C MET A 1 -6.45 -7.78 -0.69
N LYS A 2 -7.30 -6.81 -0.98
CA LYS A 2 -7.23 -5.51 -0.30
C LYS A 2 -7.24 -5.63 1.22
N SER A 3 -8.18 -6.41 1.77
CA SER A 3 -8.27 -6.62 3.22
C SER A 3 -7.04 -7.30 3.79
N GLY A 4 -6.45 -8.23 3.03
CA GLY A 4 -5.21 -8.91 3.43
C GLY A 4 -4.04 -7.95 3.52
N LEU A 5 -3.88 -7.07 2.52
CA LEU A 5 -2.83 -6.06 2.51
C LEU A 5 -3.01 -5.07 3.66
N ILE A 6 -4.24 -4.61 3.90
CA ILE A 6 -4.53 -3.71 5.02
C ILE A 6 -4.14 -4.37 6.36
N SER A 7 -4.51 -5.64 6.56
CA SER A 7 -4.17 -6.36 7.79
C SER A 7 -2.66 -6.48 7.97
N LEU A 8 -1.92 -6.76 6.91
CA LEU A 8 -0.47 -6.81 6.95
C LEU A 8 0.14 -5.49 7.38
N LEU A 9 -0.27 -4.39 6.73
CA LEU A 9 0.29 -3.08 7.01
C LEU A 9 -0.03 -2.61 8.43
N LYS A 10 -1.26 -2.86 8.90
CA LYS A 10 -1.65 -2.52 10.28
C LYS A 10 -0.92 -3.34 11.33
N GLY A 11 -0.55 -4.56 10.99
CA GLY A 11 0.15 -5.45 11.90
C GLY A 11 1.64 -5.16 12.04
N GLU A 12 2.21 -4.35 11.17
CA GLU A 12 3.65 -4.03 11.22
C GLU A 12 3.90 -2.82 12.12
N THR A 13 4.68 -3.04 13.17
CA THR A 13 4.92 -2.01 14.20
C THR A 13 5.61 -0.76 13.65
N THR A 14 6.55 -0.91 12.72
CA THR A 14 7.26 0.24 12.15
C THR A 14 6.33 1.14 11.34
N ILE A 15 5.27 0.57 10.76
CA ILE A 15 4.26 1.33 10.03
C ILE A 15 3.24 1.91 11.01
N SER A 16 2.71 1.08 11.92
CA SER A 16 1.65 1.49 12.85
C SER A 16 2.12 2.52 13.86
N SER A 17 3.43 2.59 14.13
CA SER A 17 4.00 3.66 14.98
C SER A 17 3.91 5.03 14.30
N ILE A 18 3.82 5.09 12.99
CA ILE A 18 3.65 6.33 12.23
C ILE A 18 2.17 6.59 12.00
N THR A 19 1.45 5.60 11.47
CA THR A 19 0.01 5.70 11.26
C THR A 19 -0.66 4.32 11.19
N SER A 20 -1.90 4.25 11.66
CA SER A 20 -2.80 3.11 11.43
C SER A 20 -3.95 3.49 10.51
N ARG A 21 -3.97 4.71 9.99
CA ARG A 21 -5.03 5.20 9.10
C ARG A 21 -4.73 4.75 7.68
N ILE A 22 -5.48 3.75 7.22
CA ILE A 22 -5.33 3.16 5.89
C ILE A 22 -6.69 3.19 5.20
N TYR A 23 -6.75 3.82 4.05
CA TYR A 23 -7.98 3.97 3.27
C TYR A 23 -7.84 3.25 1.93
N VAL A 24 -8.96 2.81 1.38
CA VAL A 24 -9.02 2.17 0.06
C VAL A 24 -9.56 3.18 -0.94
N THR A 25 -8.91 3.29 -2.07
CA THR A 25 -9.24 4.16 -3.20
C THR A 25 -9.00 5.63 -2.92
N ARG A 26 -9.51 6.17 -1.83
CA ARG A 26 -9.27 7.56 -1.44
C ARG A 26 -9.51 7.78 0.04
N ALA A 27 -8.86 8.78 0.59
CA ALA A 27 -9.10 9.22 1.95
C ALA A 27 -10.23 10.26 1.96
N PRO A 28 -11.04 10.31 3.04
CA PRO A 28 -12.00 11.40 3.18
C PRO A 28 -11.28 12.75 3.32
N GLN A 29 -11.95 13.84 2.93
CA GLN A 29 -11.36 15.18 3.00
C GLN A 29 -10.95 15.59 4.43
N THR A 30 -11.63 15.02 5.43
CA THR A 30 -11.35 15.28 6.83
C THR A 30 -10.32 14.35 7.43
N ALA A 31 -9.69 13.48 6.62
CA ALA A 31 -8.71 12.53 7.11
C ALA A 31 -7.52 13.23 7.76
N THR A 32 -7.07 12.69 8.89
CA THR A 32 -5.92 13.19 9.61
C THR A 32 -4.64 12.60 9.04
N MET A 33 -3.68 13.44 8.70
CA MET A 33 -2.36 13.01 8.24
C MET A 33 -1.48 12.60 9.41
N PRO A 34 -0.53 11.68 9.24
CA PRO A 34 -0.29 10.94 8.00
C PRO A 34 -1.30 9.81 7.80
N TYR A 35 -1.47 9.39 6.57
CA TYR A 35 -2.30 8.22 6.25
C TYR A 35 -1.80 7.52 5.00
N ILE A 36 -2.31 6.30 4.79
CA ILE A 36 -1.99 5.49 3.61
C ILE A 36 -3.28 5.31 2.81
N VAL A 37 -3.19 5.46 1.49
CA VAL A 37 -4.28 5.12 0.57
C VAL A 37 -3.81 3.97 -0.31
N ILE A 38 -4.59 2.90 -0.37
CA ILE A 38 -4.31 1.75 -1.21
C ILE A 38 -5.27 1.79 -2.40
N GLU A 39 -4.72 1.76 -3.60
CA GLU A 39 -5.51 1.76 -4.81
C GLU A 39 -5.17 0.54 -5.66
N LEU A 40 -6.20 -0.22 -6.04
CA LEU A 40 -6.04 -1.35 -6.93
C LEU A 40 -5.94 -0.83 -8.36
N THR A 41 -4.83 -1.11 -9.05
CA THR A 41 -4.62 -0.63 -10.41
C THR A 41 -4.82 -1.71 -11.45
N ASP A 42 -4.56 -2.98 -11.11
CA ASP A 42 -4.69 -4.08 -12.06
C ASP A 42 -4.81 -5.42 -11.33
N THR A 43 -5.47 -6.39 -11.98
CA THR A 43 -5.59 -7.76 -11.50
C THR A 43 -5.47 -8.71 -12.67
N GLU A 44 -4.66 -9.76 -12.51
CA GLU A 44 -4.50 -10.79 -13.52
C GLU A 44 -4.56 -12.18 -12.87
N GLU A 45 -5.28 -13.10 -13.48
CA GLU A 45 -5.36 -14.47 -13.01
C GLU A 45 -4.55 -15.39 -13.95
N PHE A 46 -3.75 -16.24 -13.35
CA PHE A 46 -3.03 -17.30 -14.08
C PHE A 46 -3.71 -18.62 -13.73
N GLY A 47 -4.60 -19.10 -14.60
CA GLY A 47 -5.32 -20.33 -14.36
C GLY A 47 -4.40 -21.52 -14.39
N SER A 48 -4.68 -22.55 -13.56
CA SER A 48 -4.01 -23.84 -13.67
C SER A 48 -4.85 -24.77 -14.53
N LEU A 49 -4.18 -25.66 -15.26
CA LEU A 49 -4.85 -26.60 -16.17
C LEU A 49 -5.76 -27.60 -15.44
N ASP A 50 -5.47 -27.88 -14.19
CA ASP A 50 -6.26 -28.82 -13.37
C ASP A 50 -7.31 -28.11 -12.51
N GLY A 51 -7.41 -26.78 -12.58
CA GLY A 51 -8.39 -26.02 -11.84
C GLY A 51 -8.12 -25.85 -10.36
N THR A 52 -6.99 -26.33 -9.85
CA THR A 52 -6.63 -26.17 -8.45
C THR A 52 -5.60 -25.06 -8.29
N GLY A 53 -5.83 -24.19 -7.30
CA GLY A 53 -4.84 -23.21 -6.88
C GLY A 53 -4.50 -22.15 -7.92
N ALA A 54 -5.47 -21.37 -8.36
CA ALA A 54 -5.21 -20.25 -9.27
C ALA A 54 -4.27 -19.23 -8.65
N LEU A 55 -3.14 -19.00 -9.28
CA LEU A 55 -2.22 -17.92 -8.92
C LEU A 55 -2.77 -16.63 -9.49
N ARG A 56 -2.77 -15.59 -8.68
CA ARG A 56 -3.23 -14.26 -9.08
C ARG A 56 -2.13 -13.25 -8.87
N ARG A 57 -2.08 -12.27 -9.75
CA ARG A 57 -1.26 -11.09 -9.57
C ARG A 57 -2.18 -9.89 -9.41
N VAL A 58 -1.92 -9.09 -8.39
CA VAL A 58 -2.62 -7.83 -8.18
C VAL A 58 -1.58 -6.73 -8.08
N THR A 59 -1.86 -5.59 -8.72
CA THR A 59 -1.00 -4.43 -8.66
C THR A 59 -1.69 -3.36 -7.83
N PHE A 60 -0.99 -2.90 -6.78
CA PHE A 60 -1.48 -1.82 -5.92
C PHE A 60 -0.56 -0.61 -6.02
N ALA A 61 -1.16 0.56 -5.98
CA ALA A 61 -0.47 1.79 -5.65
C ALA A 61 -0.70 2.04 -4.15
N ILE A 62 0.39 2.17 -3.40
CA ILE A 62 0.35 2.47 -1.97
C ILE A 62 0.83 3.90 -1.80
N ASP A 63 -0.10 4.82 -1.52
CA ASP A 63 0.20 6.23 -1.37
C ASP A 63 0.37 6.55 0.12
N CYS A 64 1.57 6.97 0.49
CA CYS A 64 1.90 7.39 1.86
C CYS A 64 1.88 8.92 1.88
N GLN A 65 0.90 9.51 2.57
CA GLN A 65 0.65 10.95 2.52
C GLN A 65 0.85 11.62 3.86
N SER A 66 1.49 12.78 3.84
CA SER A 66 1.69 13.62 5.01
C SER A 66 1.81 15.09 4.59
N ASP A 67 1.56 16.00 5.53
CA ASP A 67 1.85 17.41 5.35
C ASP A 67 3.33 17.75 5.59
N LEU A 68 4.13 16.76 6.05
CA LEU A 68 5.57 16.88 6.23
C LEU A 68 6.29 15.92 5.28
N SER A 69 7.27 16.42 4.52
CA SER A 69 8.00 15.59 3.57
C SER A 69 8.77 14.45 4.25
N THR A 70 9.38 14.73 5.40
CA THR A 70 10.14 13.73 6.16
C THR A 70 9.23 12.60 6.66
N GLU A 71 8.02 12.94 7.10
CA GLU A 71 7.07 11.94 7.58
C GLU A 71 6.54 11.07 6.44
N ALA A 72 6.25 11.66 5.27
CA ALA A 72 5.84 10.91 4.09
C ALA A 72 6.94 9.95 3.65
N GLU A 73 8.19 10.41 3.65
CA GLU A 73 9.35 9.59 3.29
C GLU A 73 9.58 8.47 4.30
N ASP A 74 9.49 8.75 5.59
CA ASP A 74 9.65 7.74 6.64
C ASP A 74 8.57 6.68 6.54
N LEU A 75 7.34 7.09 6.29
CA LEU A 75 6.23 6.14 6.12
C LEU A 75 6.44 5.29 4.87
N GLY A 76 6.82 5.91 3.75
CA GLY A 76 7.13 5.19 2.51
C GLY A 76 8.25 4.18 2.69
N GLU A 77 9.30 4.55 3.40
CA GLU A 77 10.43 3.66 3.68
C GLU A 77 10.01 2.49 4.57
N ALA A 78 9.21 2.74 5.59
CA ALA A 78 8.71 1.69 6.47
C ALA A 78 7.85 0.67 5.70
N VAL A 79 6.98 1.16 4.82
CA VAL A 79 6.15 0.28 3.97
C VAL A 79 7.02 -0.50 3.00
N ARG A 80 7.97 0.16 2.36
CA ARG A 80 8.87 -0.47 1.39
C ARG A 80 9.69 -1.59 2.03
N GLU A 81 10.32 -1.32 3.15
CA GLU A 81 11.14 -2.32 3.84
C GLU A 81 10.33 -3.53 4.29
N PHE A 82 9.09 -3.29 4.71
CA PHE A 82 8.23 -4.38 5.15
C PHE A 82 7.70 -5.22 3.99
N ILE A 83 7.21 -4.55 2.92
CA ILE A 83 6.49 -5.26 1.85
C ILE A 83 7.43 -5.88 0.81
N ASP A 84 8.62 -5.29 0.60
CA ASP A 84 9.56 -5.79 -0.40
C ASP A 84 10.00 -7.21 -0.03
N ASP A 85 9.87 -8.13 -0.98
CA ASP A 85 10.18 -9.55 -0.80
C ASP A 85 9.34 -10.27 0.28
N TYR A 86 8.23 -9.68 0.73
CA TYR A 86 7.37 -10.35 1.70
C TYR A 86 6.75 -11.62 1.13
N THR A 87 6.77 -12.70 1.90
CA THR A 87 6.05 -13.93 1.60
C THR A 87 5.32 -14.39 2.85
N GLY A 88 4.19 -15.07 2.68
CA GLY A 88 3.45 -15.63 3.80
C GLY A 88 1.99 -15.19 3.84
N ALA A 89 1.40 -15.34 5.02
CA ALA A 89 -0.02 -15.09 5.21
C ALA A 89 -0.38 -13.61 5.10
N ALA A 90 -1.52 -13.33 4.48
CA ALA A 90 -2.13 -12.01 4.41
C ALA A 90 -3.65 -12.19 4.50
N GLY A 91 -4.18 -12.19 5.74
CA GLY A 91 -5.57 -12.53 5.98
C GLY A 91 -5.86 -13.98 5.56
N THR A 92 -6.81 -14.15 4.65
CA THR A 92 -7.16 -15.48 4.10
C THR A 92 -6.37 -15.84 2.86
N TYR A 93 -5.37 -15.04 2.51
CA TYR A 93 -4.53 -15.23 1.32
C TYR A 93 -3.13 -15.62 1.72
N THR A 94 -2.41 -16.25 0.78
CA THR A 94 -0.99 -16.53 0.93
C THR A 94 -0.25 -15.78 -0.18
N ILE A 95 0.67 -14.91 0.22
CA ILE A 95 1.51 -14.16 -0.72
C ILE A 95 2.73 -14.99 -1.06
N ASP A 96 2.90 -15.26 -2.36
CA ASP A 96 4.03 -16.02 -2.87
C ASP A 96 5.21 -15.13 -3.23
N ALA A 97 4.94 -13.92 -3.71
CA ALA A 97 5.98 -12.97 -4.08
C ALA A 97 5.43 -11.54 -4.08
N VAL A 98 6.28 -10.59 -3.78
CA VAL A 98 6.00 -9.16 -3.95
C VAL A 98 7.13 -8.57 -4.77
N ASN A 99 6.78 -7.80 -5.79
CA ASN A 99 7.72 -7.11 -6.63
C ASN A 99 7.44 -5.60 -6.59
N LEU A 100 8.37 -4.85 -6.03
CA LEU A 100 8.29 -3.39 -6.03
C LEU A 100 8.72 -2.88 -7.40
N GLN A 101 7.77 -2.31 -8.14
CA GLN A 101 8.04 -1.82 -9.51
C GLN A 101 8.60 -0.41 -9.52
N GLN A 102 8.07 0.46 -8.66
CA GLN A 102 8.36 1.88 -8.76
C GLN A 102 8.08 2.59 -7.45
N GLU A 103 8.89 3.60 -7.16
CA GLU A 103 8.66 4.52 -6.04
C GLU A 103 8.75 5.93 -6.59
N VAL A 104 7.72 6.73 -6.33
CA VAL A 104 7.61 8.11 -6.82
C VAL A 104 7.26 9.03 -5.66
N SER A 105 7.94 10.17 -5.58
CA SER A 105 7.62 11.22 -4.62
C SER A 105 6.98 12.38 -5.34
N ASP A 106 5.92 12.93 -4.78
CA ASP A 106 5.18 14.05 -5.34
C ASP A 106 4.77 15.04 -4.25
N TYR A 107 4.47 16.25 -4.65
CA TYR A 107 4.03 17.30 -3.76
C TYR A 107 2.88 18.07 -4.38
N ASP A 108 1.75 18.13 -3.68
CA ASP A 108 0.62 18.97 -4.05
C ASP A 108 0.62 20.22 -3.18
N PRO A 109 0.75 21.43 -3.79
CA PRO A 109 0.71 22.66 -3.01
C PRO A 109 -0.68 22.89 -2.40
N PRO A 110 -0.78 23.65 -1.31
CA PRO A 110 -2.06 23.94 -0.70
C PRO A 110 -2.94 24.77 -1.64
N LYS A 111 -4.25 24.54 -1.57
CA LYS A 111 -5.23 25.25 -2.38
C LYS A 111 -5.46 26.68 -1.89
N ASP A 112 -5.24 26.92 -0.61
CA ASP A 112 -5.29 28.26 -0.04
C ASP A 112 -4.19 28.44 1.01
N ALA A 113 -3.98 29.68 1.45
CA ALA A 113 -2.87 30.03 2.34
C ALA A 113 -3.00 29.48 3.77
N SER A 114 -4.18 28.99 4.16
CA SER A 114 -4.40 28.43 5.50
C SER A 114 -4.11 26.95 5.57
N GLU A 115 -3.88 26.28 4.44
CA GLU A 115 -3.65 24.85 4.37
C GLU A 115 -2.16 24.56 4.10
N LYS A 116 -1.72 23.41 4.59
CA LYS A 116 -0.40 22.88 4.23
C LYS A 116 -0.53 22.02 2.97
N GLY A 117 0.54 21.98 2.18
CA GLY A 117 0.61 21.08 1.03
C GLY A 117 0.66 19.61 1.46
N THR A 118 0.49 18.73 0.51
CA THR A 118 0.53 17.28 0.73
C THR A 118 1.72 16.68 0.03
N HIS A 119 2.57 15.99 0.81
CA HIS A 119 3.66 15.19 0.27
C HIS A 119 3.19 13.75 0.15
N THR A 120 3.41 13.13 -1.00
CA THR A 120 2.99 11.76 -1.27
C THR A 120 4.18 10.95 -1.74
N VAL A 121 4.41 9.79 -1.10
CA VAL A 121 5.32 8.78 -1.61
C VAL A 121 4.47 7.61 -2.07
N THR A 122 4.52 7.31 -3.36
CA THR A 122 3.73 6.24 -3.97
C THR A 122 4.62 5.06 -4.29
N LEU A 123 4.24 3.89 -3.78
CA LEU A 123 4.89 2.62 -4.08
C LEU A 123 3.97 1.82 -5.00
N LEU A 124 4.46 1.44 -6.16
CA LEU A 124 3.72 0.57 -7.08
C LEU A 124 4.25 -0.85 -6.91
N VAL A 125 3.39 -1.76 -6.44
CA VAL A 125 3.79 -3.13 -6.11
C VAL A 125 2.91 -4.15 -6.81
N ASP A 126 3.55 -5.22 -7.31
CA ASP A 126 2.87 -6.41 -7.78
C ASP A 126 2.89 -7.45 -6.67
N ILE A 127 1.74 -8.01 -6.35
CA ILE A 127 1.61 -9.06 -5.36
C ILE A 127 1.08 -10.31 -6.04
N PHE A 128 1.86 -11.40 -5.96
CA PHE A 128 1.46 -12.71 -6.46
C PHE A 128 0.95 -13.52 -5.28
N TYR A 129 -0.29 -14.00 -5.36
CA TYR A 129 -0.93 -14.63 -4.23
C TYR A 129 -1.90 -15.74 -4.63
N GLN A 130 -2.25 -16.55 -3.63
CA GLN A 130 -3.25 -17.59 -3.76
C GLN A 130 -4.23 -17.48 -2.59
N ALA A 131 -5.49 -17.85 -2.83
CA ALA A 131 -6.46 -17.98 -1.74
C ALA A 131 -6.15 -19.26 -0.94
N THR A 132 -6.21 -19.18 0.38
CA THR A 132 -5.97 -20.33 1.25
C THR A 132 -7.28 -21.02 1.66
#